data_f317771b2c3f97e3760b9315ad6aa979
#
_entry.id   f317771b2c3f97e3760b9315ad6aa979
#
_cell.length_a   1.000
_cell.length_b   1.000
_cell.length_c   1.000
_cell.angle_alpha   90.00
_cell.angle_beta   90.00
_cell.angle_gamma   90.00
#
_symmetry.space_group_name_H-M   'P 1'
#
loop_
_entity.id
_entity.type
_entity.pdbx_description
1 polymer ?
#
loop_
_entity_poly.entity_id
_entity_poly.type
_entity_poly.pdbx_seq_one_letter_code
_entity_poly.pdbx_strand_id
1 'polypeptide(L)'
;MNCQAVAEAEKNMVFAARLTQQGHKIASMDDLMELYEKSFSVQTVAAMGALPHPTIQKFAVITVAIVGASRRFLAQITRHQNEVKFMSASLQYSNYTGQADFAVPYSIMTAPAVVRELYLKSCNESMECYETLCTAGSGHDAAGYATPQGLRNVLLISATPYQWKHIISQRVCRRNTDETRIVLLKVWKELYELSPACLLYTSPSPR
;
A
#
# COMPACT_ATOMS: atom_id res chain seq x y z
N MET A 1 5.93 -2.72 9.11
CA MET A 1 5.47 -4.08 8.70
C MET A 1 5.87 -5.11 9.74
N ASN A 2 5.08 -6.18 9.90
CA ASN A 2 5.40 -7.26 10.81
C ASN A 2 6.06 -8.41 10.03
N CYS A 3 7.29 -8.77 10.39
CA CYS A 3 8.02 -9.89 9.77
C CYS A 3 7.24 -11.20 9.81
N GLN A 4 6.50 -11.44 10.90
CA GLN A 4 5.67 -12.63 11.06
C GLN A 4 4.57 -12.73 10.00
N ALA A 5 3.92 -11.61 9.64
CA ALA A 5 2.89 -11.60 8.62
C ALA A 5 3.44 -11.93 7.21
N VAL A 6 4.68 -11.56 6.91
CA VAL A 6 5.33 -11.90 5.64
C VAL A 6 5.72 -13.37 5.60
N ALA A 7 6.28 -13.91 6.69
CA ALA A 7 6.60 -15.33 6.80
C ALA A 7 5.36 -16.21 6.66
N GLU A 8 4.25 -15.81 7.25
CA GLU A 8 2.96 -16.51 7.10
C GLU A 8 2.42 -16.44 5.67
N ALA A 9 2.58 -15.33 4.99
CA ALA A 9 2.21 -15.19 3.58
C ALA A 9 3.05 -16.13 2.68
N GLU A 10 4.36 -16.25 2.93
CA GLU A 10 5.22 -17.20 2.24
C GLU A 10 4.80 -18.65 2.49
N LYS A 11 4.50 -19.01 3.74
CA LYS A 11 4.03 -20.33 4.14
C LYS A 11 2.74 -20.71 3.41
N ASN A 12 1.76 -19.81 3.39
CA ASN A 12 0.49 -20.02 2.70
C ASN A 12 0.67 -20.23 1.18
N MET A 13 1.57 -19.47 0.57
CA MET A 13 1.89 -19.62 -0.85
C MET A 13 2.54 -20.98 -1.15
N VAL A 14 3.50 -21.39 -0.34
CA VAL A 14 4.18 -22.70 -0.49
C VAL A 14 3.22 -23.86 -0.22
N PHE A 15 2.37 -23.74 0.80
CA PHE A 15 1.35 -24.74 1.11
C PHE A 15 0.37 -24.90 -0.07
N ALA A 16 -0.15 -23.82 -0.63
CA ALA A 16 -1.04 -23.87 -1.79
C ALA A 16 -0.39 -24.60 -2.98
N ALA A 17 0.91 -24.36 -3.23
CA ALA A 17 1.65 -25.05 -4.27
C ALA A 17 1.80 -26.55 -3.99
N ARG A 18 2.15 -26.92 -2.76
CA ARG A 18 2.28 -28.31 -2.34
C ARG A 18 0.96 -29.08 -2.43
N LEU A 19 -0.13 -28.43 -2.04
CA LEU A 19 -1.46 -29.02 -2.11
C LEU A 19 -1.82 -29.45 -3.53
N THR A 20 -1.48 -28.66 -4.54
CA THR A 20 -1.75 -29.01 -5.94
C THR A 20 -0.94 -30.24 -6.42
N GLN A 21 0.23 -30.50 -5.83
CA GLN A 21 1.12 -31.58 -6.23
C GLN A 21 0.96 -32.85 -5.38
N GLN A 22 0.63 -32.70 -4.10
CA GLN A 22 0.64 -33.77 -3.11
C GLN A 22 -0.75 -34.04 -2.50
N GLY A 23 -1.79 -33.30 -2.89
CA GLY A 23 -3.14 -33.43 -2.35
C GLY A 23 -3.71 -34.85 -2.48
N HIS A 24 -3.30 -35.61 -3.48
CA HIS A 24 -3.70 -37.00 -3.65
C HIS A 24 -3.19 -37.96 -2.53
N LYS A 25 -2.24 -37.52 -1.71
CA LYS A 25 -1.69 -38.26 -0.58
C LYS A 25 -2.36 -37.92 0.75
N ILE A 26 -3.22 -36.91 0.78
CA ILE A 26 -3.88 -36.40 1.99
C ILE A 26 -5.18 -37.19 2.18
N ALA A 27 -5.24 -38.00 3.24
CA ALA A 27 -6.42 -38.76 3.62
C ALA A 27 -7.08 -38.25 4.91
N SER A 28 -6.37 -37.44 5.69
CA SER A 28 -6.83 -36.92 6.98
C SER A 28 -6.48 -35.43 7.18
N MET A 29 -7.05 -34.81 8.21
CA MET A 29 -6.64 -33.45 8.63
C MET A 29 -5.21 -33.42 9.18
N ASP A 30 -4.75 -34.53 9.78
CA ASP A 30 -3.40 -34.64 10.30
C ASP A 30 -2.39 -34.62 9.16
N ASP A 31 -2.64 -35.34 8.07
CA ASP A 31 -1.79 -35.31 6.85
C ASP A 31 -1.75 -33.88 6.25
N LEU A 32 -2.89 -33.19 6.27
CA LEU A 32 -2.99 -31.81 5.79
C LEU A 32 -2.14 -30.86 6.65
N MET A 33 -2.23 -31.01 7.96
CA MET A 33 -1.46 -30.20 8.91
C MET A 33 0.04 -30.50 8.82
N GLU A 34 0.43 -31.75 8.64
CA GLU A 34 1.83 -32.12 8.38
C GLU A 34 2.35 -31.43 7.12
N LEU A 35 1.58 -31.43 6.03
CA LEU A 35 1.94 -30.74 4.79
C LEU A 35 2.07 -29.22 4.98
N TYR A 36 1.17 -28.62 5.79
CA TYR A 36 1.18 -27.19 6.11
C TYR A 36 2.40 -26.80 6.95
N GLU A 37 2.75 -27.60 7.97
CA GLU A 37 3.88 -27.31 8.85
C GLU A 37 5.26 -27.69 8.26
N LYS A 38 5.26 -28.37 7.13
CA LYS A 38 6.50 -28.78 6.48
C LYS A 38 7.38 -27.60 6.10
N SER A 39 8.62 -27.60 6.56
CA SER A 39 9.62 -26.57 6.28
C SER A 39 9.84 -26.34 4.77
N PHE A 40 10.27 -25.15 4.41
CA PHE A 40 10.59 -24.78 3.03
C PHE A 40 11.83 -23.87 3.00
N SER A 41 12.46 -23.78 1.86
CA SER A 41 13.63 -22.93 1.65
C SER A 41 13.25 -21.62 0.94
N VAL A 42 14.14 -20.63 1.03
CA VAL A 42 14.03 -19.36 0.28
C VAL A 42 13.94 -19.62 -1.23
N GLN A 43 14.65 -20.64 -1.74
CA GLN A 43 14.59 -21.05 -3.15
C GLN A 43 13.20 -21.54 -3.54
N THR A 44 12.50 -22.23 -2.62
CA THR A 44 11.10 -22.65 -2.86
C THR A 44 10.19 -21.44 -3.02
N VAL A 45 10.32 -20.44 -2.14
CA VAL A 45 9.54 -19.19 -2.23
C VAL A 45 9.83 -18.47 -3.54
N ALA A 46 11.10 -18.35 -3.92
CA ALA A 46 11.52 -17.72 -5.17
C ALA A 46 10.92 -18.42 -6.39
N ALA A 47 10.97 -19.76 -6.42
CA ALA A 47 10.39 -20.56 -7.48
C ALA A 47 8.87 -20.33 -7.60
N MET A 48 8.14 -20.29 -6.48
CA MET A 48 6.70 -20.02 -6.46
C MET A 48 6.40 -18.59 -6.92
N GLY A 49 7.21 -17.61 -6.52
CA GLY A 49 7.10 -16.23 -6.94
C GLY A 49 7.38 -15.98 -8.42
N ALA A 50 8.14 -16.88 -9.07
CA ALA A 50 8.49 -16.81 -10.48
C ALA A 50 7.51 -17.55 -11.41
N LEU A 51 6.55 -18.31 -10.86
CA LEU A 51 5.58 -19.04 -11.67
C LEU A 51 4.75 -18.09 -12.54
N PRO A 52 4.48 -18.46 -13.80
CA PRO A 52 3.67 -17.64 -14.71
C PRO A 52 2.19 -17.55 -14.29
N HIS A 53 1.74 -18.49 -13.44
CA HIS A 53 0.37 -18.53 -12.95
C HIS A 53 0.27 -17.89 -11.56
N PRO A 54 -0.44 -16.76 -11.40
CA PRO A 54 -0.47 -16.03 -10.13
C PRO A 54 -1.34 -16.71 -9.06
N THR A 55 -2.09 -17.76 -9.38
CA THR A 55 -3.07 -18.39 -8.48
C THR A 55 -2.47 -18.78 -7.13
N ILE A 56 -1.28 -19.36 -7.12
CA ILE A 56 -0.58 -19.74 -5.88
C ILE A 56 -0.28 -18.52 -5.01
N GLN A 57 0.16 -17.42 -5.63
CA GLN A 57 0.46 -16.17 -4.93
C GLN A 57 -0.78 -15.48 -4.33
N LYS A 58 -2.00 -15.87 -4.75
CA LYS A 58 -3.26 -15.32 -4.24
C LYS A 58 -3.62 -15.83 -2.84
N PHE A 59 -3.02 -16.93 -2.40
CA PHE A 59 -3.18 -17.44 -1.04
C PHE A 59 -2.31 -16.70 -0.02
N ALA A 60 -1.39 -15.87 -0.47
CA ALA A 60 -0.58 -15.00 0.35
C ALA A 60 -1.15 -13.57 0.34
N VAL A 61 -1.28 -12.95 1.50
CA VAL A 61 -1.76 -11.56 1.61
C VAL A 61 -0.80 -10.78 2.50
N ILE A 62 -0.34 -9.63 1.99
CA ILE A 62 0.54 -8.74 2.73
C ILE A 62 -0.16 -7.39 2.88
N THR A 63 -0.30 -6.94 4.14
CA THR A 63 -0.89 -5.63 4.45
C THR A 63 0.19 -4.64 4.84
N VAL A 64 0.17 -3.49 4.20
CA VAL A 64 1.10 -2.37 4.42
C VAL A 64 0.33 -1.18 4.95
N ALA A 65 0.81 -0.57 6.04
CA ALA A 65 0.34 0.71 6.53
C ALA A 65 1.22 1.84 5.98
N ILE A 66 0.60 2.83 5.36
CA ILE A 66 1.25 4.04 4.85
C ILE A 66 0.75 5.21 5.68
N VAL A 67 1.67 5.90 6.37
CA VAL A 67 1.36 7.03 7.23
C VAL A 67 1.95 8.30 6.62
N GLY A 68 1.14 9.36 6.56
CA GLY A 68 1.58 10.68 6.13
C GLY A 68 1.60 10.91 4.62
N ALA A 69 1.06 9.98 3.82
CA ALA A 69 0.83 10.25 2.40
C ALA A 69 -0.40 11.15 2.20
N SER A 70 -0.41 11.93 1.12
CA SER A 70 -1.48 12.88 0.85
C SER A 70 -2.78 12.19 0.41
N ARG A 71 -3.88 12.92 0.45
CA ARG A 71 -5.14 12.52 -0.18
C ARG A 71 -5.00 12.40 -1.70
N ARG A 72 -4.11 13.18 -2.29
CA ARG A 72 -3.75 13.05 -3.71
C ARG A 72 -3.16 11.67 -4.03
N PHE A 73 -2.26 11.19 -3.16
CA PHE A 73 -1.72 9.83 -3.27
C PHE A 73 -2.83 8.78 -3.16
N LEU A 74 -3.73 8.92 -2.17
CA LEU A 74 -4.88 8.03 -2.00
C LEU A 74 -5.70 7.90 -3.28
N ALA A 75 -6.07 9.02 -3.91
CA ALA A 75 -6.85 9.03 -5.14
C ALA A 75 -6.15 8.32 -6.32
N GLN A 76 -4.82 8.24 -6.32
CA GLN A 76 -4.06 7.55 -7.35
C GLN A 76 -3.89 6.06 -7.08
N ILE A 77 -3.65 5.68 -5.82
CA ILE A 77 -3.35 4.28 -5.49
C ILE A 77 -4.62 3.42 -5.48
N THR A 78 -5.75 3.96 -5.11
CA THR A 78 -7.05 3.25 -5.07
C THR A 78 -7.59 2.85 -6.44
N ARG A 79 -6.95 3.26 -7.54
CA ARG A 79 -7.26 2.77 -8.89
C ARG A 79 -6.87 1.31 -9.12
N HIS A 80 -6.02 0.74 -8.27
CA HIS A 80 -5.68 -0.68 -8.32
C HIS A 80 -6.72 -1.51 -7.55
N GLN A 81 -7.88 -1.77 -8.18
CA GLN A 81 -9.01 -2.41 -7.50
C GLN A 81 -8.99 -3.95 -7.58
N ASN A 82 -8.23 -4.52 -8.49
CA ASN A 82 -8.22 -5.97 -8.67
C ASN A 82 -7.45 -6.66 -7.54
N GLU A 83 -8.18 -7.40 -6.71
CA GLU A 83 -7.62 -8.15 -5.55
C GLU A 83 -6.82 -7.30 -4.56
N VAL A 84 -7.11 -6.01 -4.48
CA VAL A 84 -6.49 -5.08 -3.54
C VAL A 84 -7.55 -4.48 -2.64
N LYS A 85 -7.30 -4.47 -1.35
CA LYS A 85 -8.18 -3.85 -0.35
C LYS A 85 -7.52 -2.58 0.18
N PHE A 86 -8.33 -1.55 0.32
CA PHE A 86 -7.91 -0.25 0.86
C PHE A 86 -8.78 0.13 2.05
N MET A 87 -8.14 0.67 3.08
CA MET A 87 -8.81 1.31 4.20
C MET A 87 -8.05 2.58 4.56
N SER A 88 -8.72 3.71 4.54
CA SER A 88 -8.12 5.00 4.85
C SER A 88 -8.90 5.73 5.93
N ALA A 89 -8.23 6.67 6.62
CA ALA A 89 -8.94 7.60 7.48
C ALA A 89 -9.99 8.38 6.67
N SER A 90 -11.20 8.42 7.19
CA SER A 90 -12.37 8.97 6.51
C SER A 90 -12.51 10.48 6.79
N LEU A 91 -12.87 11.26 5.78
CA LEU A 91 -13.30 12.65 5.99
C LEU A 91 -14.72 12.74 6.55
N GLN A 92 -15.52 11.70 6.34
CA GLN A 92 -16.89 11.65 6.82
C GLN A 92 -16.99 11.37 8.32
N TYR A 93 -16.16 10.46 8.82
CA TYR A 93 -16.25 9.98 10.21
C TYR A 93 -15.20 10.55 11.14
N SER A 94 -14.15 11.17 10.61
CA SER A 94 -13.06 11.72 11.41
C SER A 94 -13.13 13.24 11.46
N ASN A 95 -12.88 13.81 12.64
CA ASN A 95 -12.72 15.24 12.80
C ASN A 95 -11.27 15.64 12.51
N TYR A 96 -11.10 16.55 11.55
CA TYR A 96 -9.79 17.09 11.14
C TYR A 96 -9.53 18.51 11.66
N THR A 97 -10.35 19.03 12.59
CA THR A 97 -10.13 20.32 13.24
C THR A 97 -8.76 20.34 13.93
N GLY A 98 -8.00 21.39 13.73
CA GLY A 98 -6.63 21.53 14.26
C GLY A 98 -5.56 20.75 13.46
N GLN A 99 -5.91 20.08 12.37
CA GLN A 99 -4.95 19.39 11.52
C GLN A 99 -4.29 20.37 10.55
N ALA A 100 -2.98 20.57 10.67
CA ALA A 100 -2.17 21.43 9.81
C ALA A 100 -0.97 20.69 9.20
N ASP A 101 -1.10 19.37 8.99
CA ASP A 101 -0.01 18.54 8.49
C ASP A 101 -0.26 18.15 7.03
N PHE A 102 0.60 18.66 6.14
CA PHE A 102 0.44 18.52 4.71
C PHE A 102 1.65 17.85 4.05
N ALA A 103 1.40 17.01 3.08
CA ALA A 103 2.43 16.52 2.17
C ALA A 103 2.78 17.63 1.19
N VAL A 104 4.04 18.06 1.19
CA VAL A 104 4.55 19.06 0.25
C VAL A 104 5.11 18.33 -0.97
N PRO A 105 4.59 18.57 -2.19
CA PRO A 105 5.15 17.99 -3.41
C PRO A 105 6.62 18.33 -3.58
N TYR A 106 7.42 17.41 -4.10
CA TYR A 106 8.87 17.59 -4.23
C TYR A 106 9.24 18.85 -5.03
N SER A 107 8.53 19.14 -6.11
CA SER A 107 8.74 20.35 -6.92
C SER A 107 8.48 21.65 -6.14
N ILE A 108 7.55 21.65 -5.19
CA ILE A 108 7.27 22.80 -4.31
C ILE A 108 8.33 22.86 -3.19
N MET A 109 8.72 21.71 -2.65
CA MET A 109 9.73 21.65 -1.60
C MET A 109 11.10 22.16 -2.06
N THR A 110 11.46 21.92 -3.33
CA THR A 110 12.71 22.37 -3.93
C THR A 110 12.63 23.75 -4.61
N ALA A 111 11.44 24.35 -4.68
CA ALA A 111 11.23 25.68 -5.21
C ALA A 111 11.69 26.79 -4.22
N PRO A 112 11.80 28.05 -4.67
CA PRO A 112 12.05 29.19 -3.76
C PRO A 112 11.06 29.22 -2.59
N ALA A 113 11.51 29.71 -1.42
CA ALA A 113 10.74 29.71 -0.18
C ALA A 113 9.34 30.29 -0.36
N VAL A 114 9.21 31.37 -1.12
CA VAL A 114 7.92 32.05 -1.40
C VAL A 114 6.88 31.10 -2.02
N VAL A 115 7.30 30.16 -2.86
CA VAL A 115 6.39 29.19 -3.49
C VAL A 115 5.89 28.16 -2.46
N ARG A 116 6.79 27.70 -1.60
CA ARG A 116 6.45 26.79 -0.51
C ARG A 116 5.52 27.44 0.51
N GLU A 117 5.83 28.69 0.89
CA GLU A 117 4.98 29.48 1.81
C GLU A 117 3.59 29.72 1.25
N LEU A 118 3.49 30.05 -0.04
CA LEU A 118 2.20 30.21 -0.73
C LEU A 118 1.38 28.91 -0.70
N TYR A 119 2.02 27.76 -0.96
CA TYR A 119 1.35 26.46 -0.89
C TYR A 119 0.83 26.16 0.51
N LEU A 120 1.68 26.31 1.54
CA LEU A 120 1.30 26.06 2.93
C LEU A 120 0.21 27.02 3.41
N LYS A 121 0.30 28.29 3.02
CA LYS A 121 -0.75 29.29 3.30
C LYS A 121 -2.10 28.85 2.73
N SER A 122 -2.14 28.48 1.46
CA SER A 122 -3.37 28.00 0.81
C SER A 122 -3.94 26.74 1.48
N CYS A 123 -3.07 25.80 1.92
CA CYS A 123 -3.52 24.62 2.66
C CYS A 123 -4.12 24.98 4.02
N ASN A 124 -3.51 25.92 4.76
CA ASN A 124 -4.03 26.39 6.04
C ASN A 124 -5.37 27.11 5.88
N GLU A 125 -5.50 28.02 4.92
CA GLU A 125 -6.76 28.69 4.60
C GLU A 125 -7.88 27.70 4.26
N SER A 126 -7.55 26.63 3.56
CA SER A 126 -8.49 25.51 3.28
C SER A 126 -8.94 24.80 4.56
N MET A 127 -8.04 24.59 5.52
CA MET A 127 -8.40 23.97 6.81
C MET A 127 -9.18 24.94 7.71
N GLU A 128 -8.89 26.23 7.70
CA GLU A 128 -9.69 27.25 8.39
C GLU A 128 -11.13 27.27 7.84
N CYS A 129 -11.29 27.13 6.52
CA CYS A 129 -12.60 26.98 5.90
C CYS A 129 -13.31 25.70 6.40
N TYR A 130 -12.61 24.56 6.45
CA TYR A 130 -13.15 23.32 7.01
C TYR A 130 -13.67 23.51 8.44
N GLU A 131 -12.86 24.13 9.31
CA GLU A 131 -13.22 24.39 10.71
C GLU A 131 -14.41 25.33 10.85
N THR A 132 -14.44 26.37 10.03
CA THR A 132 -15.57 27.32 9.99
C THR A 132 -16.86 26.61 9.60
N LEU A 133 -16.84 25.76 8.58
CA LEU A 133 -17.99 24.96 8.17
C LEU A 133 -18.45 23.99 9.26
N CYS A 134 -17.52 23.31 9.94
CA CYS A 134 -17.86 22.46 11.08
C CYS A 134 -18.51 23.25 12.22
N THR A 135 -17.97 24.41 12.56
CA THR A 135 -18.49 25.29 13.61
C THR A 135 -19.87 25.84 13.25
N ALA A 136 -20.11 26.12 11.97
CA ALA A 136 -21.41 26.56 11.47
C ALA A 136 -22.47 25.45 11.41
N GLY A 137 -22.12 24.22 11.84
CA GLY A 137 -23.04 23.09 11.92
C GLY A 137 -23.07 22.20 10.67
N SER A 138 -22.19 22.45 9.69
CA SER A 138 -22.00 21.50 8.59
C SER A 138 -21.34 20.22 9.14
N GLY A 139 -21.83 19.04 8.77
CA GLY A 139 -21.19 17.79 9.15
C GLY A 139 -19.78 17.66 8.54
N HIS A 140 -18.94 16.82 9.14
CA HIS A 140 -17.56 16.57 8.67
C HIS A 140 -17.49 16.15 7.19
N ASP A 141 -18.48 15.42 6.70
CA ASP A 141 -18.60 15.03 5.30
C ASP A 141 -18.67 16.23 4.38
N ALA A 142 -19.59 17.16 4.64
CA ALA A 142 -19.75 18.39 3.85
C ALA A 142 -18.52 19.31 3.98
N ALA A 143 -18.03 19.53 5.20
CA ALA A 143 -16.83 20.32 5.44
C ALA A 143 -15.58 19.70 4.78
N GLY A 144 -15.53 18.38 4.65
CA GLY A 144 -14.45 17.62 4.03
C GLY A 144 -14.16 18.04 2.57
N TYR A 145 -15.12 18.62 1.86
CA TYR A 145 -14.91 19.18 0.52
C TYR A 145 -13.95 20.37 0.50
N ALA A 146 -13.80 21.08 1.61
CA ALA A 146 -12.88 22.21 1.73
C ALA A 146 -11.43 21.78 1.99
N THR A 147 -11.18 20.51 2.33
CA THR A 147 -9.82 20.05 2.68
C THR A 147 -8.87 20.02 1.49
N PRO A 148 -7.58 20.42 1.67
CA PRO A 148 -6.63 20.43 0.57
C PRO A 148 -6.20 19.01 0.17
N GLN A 149 -5.87 18.79 -1.09
CA GLN A 149 -5.36 17.52 -1.61
C GLN A 149 -4.05 17.08 -0.94
N GLY A 150 -3.29 18.02 -0.40
CA GLY A 150 -2.07 17.75 0.36
C GLY A 150 -2.30 17.27 1.79
N LEU A 151 -3.52 17.30 2.31
CA LEU A 151 -3.81 16.83 3.67
C LEU A 151 -3.32 15.39 3.85
N ARG A 152 -2.51 15.17 4.88
CA ARG A 152 -1.95 13.84 5.17
C ARG A 152 -3.03 12.87 5.65
N ASN A 153 -2.79 11.62 5.33
CA ASN A 153 -3.71 10.53 5.60
C ASN A 153 -2.96 9.28 6.08
N VAL A 154 -3.70 8.37 6.67
CA VAL A 154 -3.26 7.01 6.98
C VAL A 154 -4.03 6.04 6.09
N LEU A 155 -3.30 5.14 5.45
CA LEU A 155 -3.85 4.18 4.49
C LEU A 155 -3.32 2.78 4.77
N LEU A 156 -4.22 1.81 4.90
CA LEU A 156 -3.89 0.39 4.84
C LEU A 156 -4.14 -0.12 3.42
N ILE A 157 -3.18 -0.85 2.89
CA ILE A 157 -3.28 -1.54 1.60
C ILE A 157 -3.00 -3.01 1.83
N SER A 158 -3.95 -3.86 1.49
CA SER A 158 -3.81 -5.31 1.60
C SER A 158 -3.89 -5.92 0.21
N ALA A 159 -2.82 -6.61 -0.21
CA ALA A 159 -2.70 -7.18 -1.54
C ALA A 159 -1.84 -8.45 -1.53
N THR A 160 -2.00 -9.27 -2.56
CA THR A 160 -1.15 -10.44 -2.79
C THR A 160 0.25 -10.02 -3.26
N PRO A 161 1.29 -10.87 -3.13
CA PRO A 161 2.60 -10.60 -3.70
C PRO A 161 2.56 -10.28 -5.19
N TYR A 162 1.70 -10.98 -5.95
CA TYR A 162 1.50 -10.72 -7.36
C TYR A 162 0.98 -9.29 -7.60
N GLN A 163 -0.01 -8.85 -6.85
CA GLN A 163 -0.55 -7.49 -6.97
C GLN A 163 0.42 -6.43 -6.48
N TRP A 164 1.19 -6.70 -5.42
CA TRP A 164 2.24 -5.78 -4.99
C TRP A 164 3.29 -5.55 -6.08
N LYS A 165 3.76 -6.61 -6.75
CA LYS A 165 4.67 -6.48 -7.90
C LYS A 165 4.07 -5.62 -9.01
N HIS A 166 2.81 -5.85 -9.33
CA HIS A 166 2.08 -5.08 -10.34
C HIS A 166 1.95 -3.60 -9.97
N ILE A 167 1.49 -3.30 -8.75
CA ILE A 167 1.35 -1.93 -8.24
C ILE A 167 2.71 -1.21 -8.28
N ILE A 168 3.73 -1.82 -7.70
CA ILE A 168 5.07 -1.24 -7.63
C ILE A 168 5.61 -0.96 -9.03
N SER A 169 5.57 -1.94 -9.94
CA SER A 169 6.08 -1.78 -11.32
C SER A 169 5.42 -0.62 -12.06
N GLN A 170 4.13 -0.41 -11.86
CA GLN A 170 3.40 0.70 -12.50
C GLN A 170 3.67 2.04 -11.82
N ARG A 171 3.77 2.08 -10.48
CA ARG A 171 3.79 3.33 -9.72
C ARG A 171 5.16 3.93 -9.49
N VAL A 172 6.24 3.15 -9.56
CA VAL A 172 7.61 3.69 -9.52
C VAL A 172 8.08 4.29 -10.85
N CYS A 173 7.28 4.20 -11.90
CA CYS A 173 7.56 4.80 -13.20
C CYS A 173 7.75 6.33 -13.08
N ARG A 174 8.73 6.88 -13.81
CA ARG A 174 9.04 8.33 -13.81
C ARG A 174 7.91 9.23 -14.30
N ARG A 175 6.88 8.67 -14.95
CA ARG A 175 5.69 9.40 -15.38
C ARG A 175 4.64 9.61 -14.28
N ASN A 176 4.80 8.94 -13.14
CA ASN A 176 3.94 9.17 -11.98
C ASN A 176 4.36 10.41 -11.21
N THR A 177 3.48 10.88 -10.32
CA THR A 177 3.82 11.97 -9.39
C THR A 177 4.98 11.54 -8.50
N ASP A 178 5.82 12.48 -8.12
CA ASP A 178 7.00 12.21 -7.29
C ASP A 178 6.62 11.60 -5.96
N GLU A 179 5.55 12.06 -5.33
CA GLU A 179 5.04 11.49 -4.08
C GLU A 179 4.72 10.00 -4.26
N THR A 180 3.94 9.63 -5.29
CA THR A 180 3.56 8.24 -5.55
C THR A 180 4.80 7.36 -5.75
N ARG A 181 5.76 7.85 -6.50
CA ARG A 181 7.03 7.14 -6.73
C ARG A 181 7.81 6.94 -5.44
N ILE A 182 7.99 7.99 -4.66
CA ILE A 182 8.76 7.95 -3.41
C ILE A 182 8.12 7.00 -2.41
N VAL A 183 6.80 7.10 -2.22
CA VAL A 183 6.05 6.22 -1.31
C VAL A 183 6.19 4.76 -1.74
N LEU A 184 5.96 4.46 -3.02
CA LEU A 184 6.02 3.08 -3.51
C LEU A 184 7.45 2.52 -3.58
N LEU A 185 8.47 3.35 -3.75
CA LEU A 185 9.87 2.93 -3.62
C LEU A 185 10.20 2.54 -2.17
N LYS A 186 9.69 3.29 -1.18
CA LYS A 186 9.84 2.93 0.24
C LYS A 186 9.10 1.63 0.55
N VAL A 187 7.84 1.48 0.09
CA VAL A 187 7.09 0.24 0.25
C VAL A 187 7.84 -0.94 -0.39
N TRP A 188 8.35 -0.77 -1.60
CA TRP A 188 9.12 -1.82 -2.27
C TRP A 188 10.37 -2.21 -1.46
N LYS A 189 11.13 -1.24 -0.98
CA LYS A 189 12.34 -1.49 -0.17
C LYS A 189 12.00 -2.34 1.06
N GLU A 190 11.00 -1.93 1.83
CA GLU A 190 10.56 -2.65 3.04
C GLU A 190 10.08 -4.09 2.72
N LEU A 191 9.28 -4.23 1.67
CA LEU A 191 8.79 -5.54 1.25
C LEU A 191 9.93 -6.44 0.73
N TYR A 192 10.90 -5.87 0.01
CA TYR A 192 12.07 -6.59 -0.47
C TYR A 192 12.99 -7.04 0.67
N GLU A 193 13.21 -6.20 1.68
CA GLU A 193 14.01 -6.55 2.86
C GLU A 193 13.39 -7.70 3.65
N LEU A 194 12.05 -7.75 3.72
CA LEU A 194 11.31 -8.82 4.43
C LEU A 194 11.20 -10.12 3.64
N SER A 195 11.09 -10.07 2.33
CA SER A 195 10.97 -11.24 1.45
C SER A 195 11.62 -10.99 0.09
N PRO A 196 12.96 -11.04 0.00
CA PRO A 196 13.67 -10.90 -1.26
C PRO A 196 13.19 -11.89 -2.32
N ALA A 197 12.94 -13.13 -1.91
CA ALA A 197 12.54 -14.22 -2.80
C ALA A 197 11.16 -14.00 -3.44
N CYS A 198 10.21 -13.51 -2.67
CA CYS A 198 8.84 -13.27 -3.14
C CYS A 198 8.73 -12.02 -4.03
N LEU A 199 9.57 -10.99 -3.76
CA LEU A 199 9.46 -9.66 -4.35
C LEU A 199 10.67 -9.28 -5.22
N LEU A 200 11.45 -10.26 -5.64
CA LEU A 200 12.71 -10.10 -6.36
C LEU A 200 12.59 -9.32 -7.67
N TYR A 201 11.42 -9.12 -8.21
CA TYR A 201 11.28 -8.34 -9.41
C TYR A 201 10.32 -7.19 -9.26
N THR A 202 10.88 -6.01 -9.49
CA THR A 202 10.06 -4.88 -9.91
C THR A 202 10.91 -3.78 -10.54
N SER A 203 11.80 -4.11 -11.45
CA SER A 203 12.37 -3.02 -12.24
C SER A 203 11.29 -2.49 -13.18
N PRO A 204 10.86 -1.23 -13.05
CA PRO A 204 10.06 -0.62 -14.10
C PRO A 204 10.93 -0.59 -15.35
N SER A 205 10.50 -1.32 -16.39
CA SER A 205 11.09 -1.12 -17.70
C SER A 205 11.02 0.37 -18.02
N PRO A 206 12.11 1.03 -18.34
CA PRO A 206 12.05 2.37 -18.88
C PRO A 206 11.43 2.25 -20.29
N ARG A 207 10.17 2.55 -20.41
CA ARG A 207 9.52 2.83 -21.68
C ARG A 207 9.27 4.30 -21.79
#